data_99f7d953437dc8e4c3a4886473fee67f
#
_entry.id   99f7d953437dc8e4c3a4886473fee67f
#
_cell.length_a   1.000
_cell.length_b   1.000
_cell.length_c   1.000
_cell.angle_alpha   90.00
_cell.angle_beta   90.00
_cell.angle_gamma   90.00
#
_symmetry.space_group_name_H-M   'P 1'
#
loop_
_entity.id
_entity.type
_entity.pdbx_description
1 polymer ?
#
loop_
_entity_poly.entity_id
_entity_poly.type
_entity_poly.pdbx_seq_one_letter_code
_entity_poly.pdbx_strand_id
1 'polypeptide(L)'
;MKSIKVFSPASVSNVCCGFDVLGFAISGLGDIITVSSHYGSGIHLGNVKGYSIPNDLQYNTASVAAQSMLDFLNIKDGFIIDIEKNIKPGSGIGSSAASSVGAVYALNKILGEPLKKEQLIKFAMQGELISSKSAPADNVASALYGGLVLVNNFDNYRVTNLPTPNDLYAVIHHPLLEMKTSESRFNLPKKVDLKTTSYQLSYIAEFIHSLNNEDYELMRKSLKDCLVEHCRVDSIPLFNQVKKISLENSSLCYSISGSGPSCFSLIKEKTKAVNLKNSIDKIFVESKVKFNSYLTPLSSPGVHEIK
;
A
#
# COMPACT_ATOMS: atom_id res chain seq x y z
N MET A 1 -29.83 13.25 4.08
CA MET A 1 -28.50 13.26 4.69
C MET A 1 -27.46 13.30 3.57
N LYS A 2 -26.41 14.12 3.70
CA LYS A 2 -25.30 14.14 2.74
C LYS A 2 -24.46 12.87 2.97
N SER A 3 -24.02 12.21 1.92
CA SER A 3 -23.22 11.00 1.97
C SER A 3 -22.18 11.00 0.84
N ILE A 4 -20.98 10.57 1.12
CA ILE A 4 -19.87 10.41 0.16
C ILE A 4 -19.36 8.98 0.23
N LYS A 5 -19.31 8.31 -0.90
CA LYS A 5 -18.82 6.94 -1.06
C LYS A 5 -17.54 6.96 -1.89
N VAL A 6 -16.48 6.33 -1.40
CA VAL A 6 -15.19 6.29 -2.07
C VAL A 6 -14.63 4.88 -2.17
N PHE A 7 -13.87 4.63 -3.23
CA PHE A 7 -13.00 3.47 -3.35
C PHE A 7 -11.59 3.90 -2.94
N SER A 8 -11.01 3.19 -1.97
CA SER A 8 -9.65 3.41 -1.48
C SER A 8 -8.79 2.18 -1.80
N PRO A 9 -7.80 2.29 -2.71
CA PRO A 9 -7.09 1.14 -3.23
C PRO A 9 -6.13 0.52 -2.21
N ALA A 10 -5.88 -0.79 -2.38
CA ALA A 10 -4.73 -1.46 -1.81
C ALA A 10 -3.43 -0.87 -2.39
N SER A 11 -2.30 -1.16 -1.75
CA SER A 11 -1.00 -0.62 -2.16
C SER A 11 0.14 -1.61 -1.89
N VAL A 12 1.15 -1.56 -2.74
CA VAL A 12 2.46 -2.16 -2.52
C VAL A 12 3.39 -1.10 -1.96
N SER A 13 4.16 -1.42 -0.95
CA SER A 13 5.19 -0.53 -0.39
C SER A 13 6.59 -1.13 -0.47
N ASN A 14 7.60 -0.33 -0.20
CA ASN A 14 9.03 -0.59 -0.34
C ASN A 14 9.55 -0.64 -1.79
N VAL A 15 8.84 -1.25 -2.72
CA VAL A 15 9.19 -1.39 -4.15
C VAL A 15 10.68 -1.73 -4.34
N CYS A 16 11.12 -2.88 -3.80
CA CYS A 16 12.51 -3.34 -3.78
C CYS A 16 13.47 -2.31 -3.15
N CYS A 17 14.08 -1.46 -3.98
CA CYS A 17 15.11 -0.48 -3.56
C CYS A 17 14.58 0.68 -2.71
N GLY A 18 13.28 0.86 -2.61
CA GLY A 18 12.64 2.01 -1.94
C GLY A 18 12.07 1.72 -0.56
N PHE A 19 12.81 1.01 0.30
CA PHE A 19 12.38 0.71 1.66
C PHE A 19 11.87 1.96 2.40
N ASP A 20 10.62 1.90 2.88
CA ASP A 20 9.91 2.97 3.60
C ASP A 20 9.67 4.27 2.81
N VAL A 21 10.04 4.36 1.52
CA VAL A 21 9.92 5.59 0.72
C VAL A 21 9.22 5.43 -0.63
N LEU A 22 9.14 4.23 -1.20
CA LEU A 22 8.45 3.97 -2.46
C LEU A 22 7.20 3.11 -2.27
N GLY A 23 6.15 3.43 -3.01
CA GLY A 23 4.96 2.61 -3.07
C GLY A 23 4.12 2.87 -4.31
N PHE A 24 3.22 1.95 -4.64
CA PHE A 24 2.25 2.13 -5.72
C PHE A 24 0.87 1.56 -5.37
N ALA A 25 -0.17 2.11 -6.00
CA ALA A 25 -1.56 1.66 -5.82
C ALA A 25 -1.88 0.41 -6.65
N ILE A 26 -2.78 -0.42 -6.15
CA ILE A 26 -3.30 -1.61 -6.83
C ILE A 26 -4.71 -1.32 -7.32
N SER A 27 -4.95 -1.39 -8.64
CA SER A 27 -6.30 -1.25 -9.18
C SER A 27 -7.15 -2.51 -8.97
N GLY A 28 -8.46 -2.34 -8.86
CA GLY A 28 -9.42 -3.44 -8.75
C GLY A 28 -9.46 -4.14 -7.39
N LEU A 29 -8.59 -3.76 -6.45
CA LEU A 29 -8.61 -4.21 -5.06
C LEU A 29 -8.54 -2.97 -4.15
N GLY A 30 -9.54 -2.78 -3.30
CA GLY A 30 -9.62 -1.65 -2.39
C GLY A 30 -10.80 -1.76 -1.43
N ASP A 31 -10.76 -1.00 -0.36
CA ASP A 31 -11.88 -0.85 0.55
C ASP A 31 -12.88 0.18 -0.01
N ILE A 32 -14.15 -0.01 0.30
CA ILE A 32 -15.19 0.98 0.02
C ILE A 32 -15.56 1.62 1.34
N ILE A 33 -15.41 2.94 1.41
CA ILE A 33 -15.72 3.73 2.60
C ILE A 33 -16.85 4.69 2.27
N THR A 34 -17.87 4.69 3.11
CA THR A 34 -18.98 5.65 3.01
C THR A 34 -19.01 6.51 4.27
N VAL A 35 -18.91 7.83 4.12
CA VAL A 35 -19.08 8.80 5.21
C VAL A 35 -20.39 9.53 5.02
N SER A 36 -21.24 9.51 6.03
CA SER A 36 -22.55 10.18 6.03
C SER A 36 -22.71 11.11 7.24
N SER A 37 -23.40 12.25 7.04
CA SER A 37 -23.77 13.14 8.15
C SER A 37 -24.65 12.39 9.14
N HIS A 38 -24.39 12.60 10.44
CA HIS A 38 -25.08 11.94 11.53
C HIS A 38 -25.47 12.94 12.62
N TYR A 39 -26.56 12.68 13.36
CA TYR A 39 -26.91 13.48 14.53
C TYR A 39 -25.95 13.17 15.69
N GLY A 40 -25.56 14.20 16.42
CA GLY A 40 -24.59 14.09 17.51
C GLY A 40 -23.24 14.71 17.14
N SER A 41 -22.16 14.21 17.74
CA SER A 41 -20.82 14.76 17.54
C SER A 41 -19.78 13.67 17.31
N GLY A 42 -18.73 14.01 16.55
CA GLY A 42 -17.59 13.14 16.32
C GLY A 42 -17.86 11.98 15.36
N ILE A 43 -16.95 11.02 15.35
CA ILE A 43 -17.01 9.86 14.46
C ILE A 43 -17.75 8.70 15.12
N HIS A 44 -18.66 8.09 14.37
CA HIS A 44 -19.35 6.85 14.70
C HIS A 44 -19.03 5.78 13.67
N LEU A 45 -18.84 4.55 14.11
CA LEU A 45 -18.69 3.40 13.20
C LEU A 45 -20.08 2.83 12.89
N GLY A 46 -20.39 2.74 11.62
CA GLY A 46 -21.62 2.14 11.12
C GLY A 46 -21.44 0.66 10.78
N ASN A 47 -21.88 0.26 9.59
CA ASN A 47 -21.79 -1.13 9.13
C ASN A 47 -20.36 -1.48 8.68
N VAL A 48 -19.82 -2.57 9.17
CA VAL A 48 -18.58 -3.18 8.70
C VAL A 48 -18.90 -4.49 8.01
N LYS A 49 -18.52 -4.62 6.72
CA LYS A 49 -18.68 -5.83 5.92
C LYS A 49 -17.33 -6.34 5.44
N GLY A 50 -17.22 -7.62 5.13
CA GLY A 50 -15.99 -8.24 4.63
C GLY A 50 -15.09 -8.75 5.75
N TYR A 51 -13.79 -8.44 5.68
CA TYR A 51 -12.85 -8.87 6.71
C TYR A 51 -13.10 -8.18 8.06
N SER A 52 -12.91 -8.94 9.15
CA SER A 52 -13.07 -8.43 10.51
C SER A 52 -11.99 -7.37 10.82
N ILE A 53 -12.42 -6.26 11.41
CA ILE A 53 -11.56 -5.18 11.93
C ILE A 53 -12.10 -4.75 13.32
N PRO A 54 -11.32 -4.04 14.14
CA PRO A 54 -11.79 -3.55 15.43
C PRO A 54 -13.04 -2.67 15.29
N ASN A 55 -14.05 -2.97 16.13
CA ASN A 55 -15.27 -2.17 16.23
C ASN A 55 -15.13 -1.01 17.23
N ASP A 56 -14.13 -1.04 18.09
CA ASP A 56 -13.83 0.06 19.01
C ASP A 56 -13.19 1.21 18.21
N LEU A 57 -13.77 2.39 18.33
CA LEU A 57 -13.33 3.60 17.62
C LEU A 57 -11.85 3.93 17.85
N GLN A 58 -11.34 3.65 19.06
CA GLN A 58 -9.94 3.93 19.42
C GLN A 58 -8.94 2.99 18.75
N TYR A 59 -9.38 1.83 18.30
CA TYR A 59 -8.55 0.82 17.63
C TYR A 59 -8.88 0.64 16.16
N ASN A 60 -9.88 1.36 15.65
CA ASN A 60 -10.23 1.36 14.24
C ASN A 60 -9.48 2.46 13.49
N THR A 61 -8.65 2.09 12.51
CA THR A 61 -7.76 3.02 11.79
C THR A 61 -8.52 4.11 11.03
N ALA A 62 -9.67 3.78 10.44
CA ALA A 62 -10.52 4.73 9.75
C ALA A 62 -11.13 5.76 10.71
N SER A 63 -11.64 5.29 11.86
CA SER A 63 -12.25 6.15 12.87
C SER A 63 -11.25 7.14 13.47
N VAL A 64 -10.06 6.65 13.83
CA VAL A 64 -9.03 7.52 14.43
C VAL A 64 -8.50 8.53 13.43
N ALA A 65 -8.26 8.13 12.19
CA ALA A 65 -7.84 9.02 11.12
C ALA A 65 -8.87 10.15 10.92
N ALA A 66 -10.15 9.80 10.80
CA ALA A 66 -11.24 10.75 10.61
C ALA A 66 -11.43 11.66 11.84
N GLN A 67 -11.42 11.09 13.06
CA GLN A 67 -11.57 11.87 14.28
C GLN A 67 -10.44 12.90 14.45
N SER A 68 -9.19 12.52 14.16
CA SER A 68 -8.05 13.44 14.22
C SER A 68 -8.20 14.63 13.25
N MET A 69 -8.86 14.43 12.13
CA MET A 69 -9.16 15.50 11.17
C MET A 69 -10.26 16.43 11.69
N LEU A 70 -11.35 15.89 12.29
CA LEU A 70 -12.40 16.72 12.92
C LEU A 70 -11.84 17.58 14.05
N ASP A 71 -11.01 16.99 14.90
CA ASP A 71 -10.38 17.69 16.03
C ASP A 71 -9.50 18.85 15.55
N PHE A 72 -8.71 18.61 14.51
CA PHE A 72 -7.87 19.65 13.90
C PHE A 72 -8.69 20.80 13.29
N LEU A 73 -9.84 20.49 12.69
CA LEU A 73 -10.73 21.48 12.07
C LEU A 73 -11.70 22.13 13.08
N ASN A 74 -11.69 21.71 14.35
CA ASN A 74 -12.65 22.13 15.40
C ASN A 74 -14.12 21.89 15.01
N ILE A 75 -14.39 20.83 14.22
CA ILE A 75 -15.75 20.47 13.80
C ILE A 75 -16.37 19.57 14.86
N LYS A 76 -17.59 19.94 15.32
CA LYS A 76 -18.34 19.19 16.34
C LYS A 76 -19.47 18.35 15.77
N ASP A 77 -19.73 18.45 14.46
CA ASP A 77 -20.76 17.66 13.80
C ASP A 77 -20.45 16.16 13.85
N GLY A 78 -21.51 15.35 13.85
CA GLY A 78 -21.40 13.89 13.84
C GLY A 78 -21.32 13.32 12.43
N PHE A 79 -20.51 12.28 12.28
CA PHE A 79 -20.42 11.52 11.05
C PHE A 79 -20.37 10.01 11.34
N ILE A 80 -21.01 9.24 10.48
CA ILE A 80 -20.96 7.77 10.52
C ILE A 80 -20.10 7.24 9.36
N ILE A 81 -19.27 6.26 9.66
CA ILE A 81 -18.39 5.61 8.66
C ILE A 81 -18.83 4.16 8.49
N ASP A 82 -19.30 3.82 7.28
CA ASP A 82 -19.49 2.44 6.86
C ASP A 82 -18.26 1.95 6.08
N ILE A 83 -17.87 0.69 6.28
CA ILE A 83 -16.67 0.10 5.70
C ILE A 83 -17.00 -1.24 5.04
N GLU A 84 -16.77 -1.35 3.72
CA GLU A 84 -16.67 -2.63 3.03
C GLU A 84 -15.19 -3.01 2.96
N LYS A 85 -14.74 -3.88 3.87
CA LYS A 85 -13.35 -4.27 4.05
C LYS A 85 -12.99 -5.41 3.10
N ASN A 86 -12.42 -5.07 1.96
CA ASN A 86 -12.06 -6.03 0.90
C ASN A 86 -10.58 -6.43 0.94
N ILE A 87 -9.75 -5.68 1.64
CA ILE A 87 -8.32 -5.97 1.80
C ILE A 87 -8.13 -6.66 3.14
N LYS A 88 -7.61 -7.91 3.11
CA LYS A 88 -7.35 -8.67 4.34
C LYS A 88 -6.35 -7.93 5.25
N PRO A 89 -6.65 -7.72 6.54
CA PRO A 89 -5.67 -7.23 7.50
C PRO A 89 -4.44 -8.16 7.58
N GLY A 90 -3.25 -7.58 7.78
CA GLY A 90 -2.00 -8.35 7.84
C GLY A 90 -1.55 -8.96 6.52
N SER A 91 -2.09 -8.51 5.38
CA SER A 91 -1.75 -9.02 4.05
C SER A 91 -0.46 -8.44 3.46
N GLY A 92 0.06 -7.34 4.01
CA GLY A 92 1.22 -6.62 3.45
C GLY A 92 0.92 -5.75 2.22
N ILE A 93 -0.37 -5.52 1.90
CA ILE A 93 -0.80 -4.68 0.78
C ILE A 93 -1.65 -3.48 1.22
N GLY A 94 -1.23 -2.79 2.27
CA GLY A 94 -1.79 -1.51 2.68
C GLY A 94 -3.23 -1.55 3.19
N SER A 95 -3.65 -2.64 3.87
CA SER A 95 -5.03 -2.79 4.35
C SER A 95 -5.48 -1.68 5.31
N SER A 96 -4.68 -1.30 6.30
CA SER A 96 -4.97 -0.21 7.23
C SER A 96 -4.94 1.15 6.54
N ALA A 97 -3.93 1.38 5.70
CA ALA A 97 -3.76 2.61 4.94
C ALA A 97 -4.97 2.90 4.02
N ALA A 98 -5.51 1.88 3.34
CA ALA A 98 -6.71 2.04 2.52
C ALA A 98 -7.91 2.51 3.35
N SER A 99 -8.16 1.92 4.53
CA SER A 99 -9.26 2.34 5.40
C SER A 99 -9.06 3.77 5.94
N SER A 100 -7.85 4.11 6.40
CA SER A 100 -7.51 5.44 6.91
C SER A 100 -7.64 6.52 5.83
N VAL A 101 -7.07 6.27 4.65
CA VAL A 101 -7.13 7.19 3.50
C VAL A 101 -8.57 7.39 3.02
N GLY A 102 -9.32 6.30 2.86
CA GLY A 102 -10.72 6.36 2.44
C GLY A 102 -11.57 7.21 3.38
N ALA A 103 -11.39 7.04 4.71
CA ALA A 103 -12.13 7.78 5.72
C ALA A 103 -11.82 9.29 5.69
N VAL A 104 -10.54 9.68 5.69
CA VAL A 104 -10.18 11.11 5.65
C VAL A 104 -10.53 11.77 4.32
N TYR A 105 -10.42 11.04 3.21
CA TYR A 105 -10.77 11.57 1.90
C TYR A 105 -12.29 11.79 1.78
N ALA A 106 -13.11 10.80 2.15
CA ALA A 106 -14.56 10.94 2.12
C ALA A 106 -15.05 12.03 3.09
N LEU A 107 -14.44 12.13 4.30
CA LEU A 107 -14.73 13.17 5.27
C LEU A 107 -14.36 14.56 4.72
N ASN A 108 -13.21 14.71 4.08
CA ASN A 108 -12.82 15.98 3.44
C ASN A 108 -13.83 16.39 2.36
N LYS A 109 -14.26 15.43 1.53
CA LYS A 109 -15.27 15.66 0.48
C LYS A 109 -16.63 16.10 1.05
N ILE A 110 -17.14 15.43 2.08
CA ILE A 110 -18.45 15.77 2.67
C ILE A 110 -18.44 17.14 3.34
N LEU A 111 -17.29 17.58 3.86
CA LEU A 111 -17.05 18.90 4.45
C LEU A 111 -16.87 20.01 3.41
N GLY A 112 -16.83 19.70 2.11
CA GLY A 112 -16.61 20.68 1.06
C GLY A 112 -15.13 20.98 0.77
N GLU A 113 -14.26 20.03 1.06
CA GLU A 113 -12.81 20.08 0.78
C GLU A 113 -12.03 21.19 1.47
N PRO A 114 -12.18 21.37 2.81
CA PRO A 114 -11.46 22.42 3.52
C PRO A 114 -9.94 22.22 3.53
N LEU A 115 -9.45 21.01 3.20
CA LEU A 115 -8.04 20.66 3.19
C LEU A 115 -7.60 20.24 1.79
N LYS A 116 -6.37 20.60 1.44
CA LYS A 116 -5.72 20.10 0.22
C LYS A 116 -5.31 18.63 0.40
N LYS A 117 -5.16 17.94 -0.72
CA LYS A 117 -4.85 16.50 -0.76
C LYS A 117 -3.60 16.15 0.06
N GLU A 118 -2.55 16.93 -0.04
CA GLU A 118 -1.29 16.72 0.69
C GLU A 118 -1.46 16.81 2.22
N GLN A 119 -2.44 17.57 2.69
CA GLN A 119 -2.72 17.73 4.12
C GLN A 119 -3.45 16.51 4.72
N LEU A 120 -4.07 15.67 3.87
CA LEU A 120 -4.82 14.50 4.32
C LEU A 120 -3.89 13.39 4.86
N ILE A 121 -2.65 13.31 4.36
CA ILE A 121 -1.69 12.27 4.77
C ILE A 121 -1.50 12.25 6.28
N LYS A 122 -1.29 13.41 6.90
CA LYS A 122 -1.01 13.49 8.33
C LYS A 122 -2.13 12.89 9.20
N PHE A 123 -3.38 12.98 8.75
CA PHE A 123 -4.53 12.40 9.45
C PHE A 123 -4.65 10.90 9.20
N ALA A 124 -4.45 10.46 7.95
CA ALA A 124 -4.42 9.03 7.64
C ALA A 124 -3.30 8.32 8.41
N MET A 125 -2.15 8.97 8.61
CA MET A 125 -1.05 8.46 9.43
C MET A 125 -1.41 8.30 10.91
N GLN A 126 -2.36 9.07 11.46
CA GLN A 126 -2.84 8.83 12.84
C GLN A 126 -3.50 7.45 12.96
N GLY A 127 -4.25 7.02 11.93
CA GLY A 127 -4.78 5.67 11.86
C GLY A 127 -3.70 4.60 11.78
N GLU A 128 -2.63 4.83 10.99
CA GLU A 128 -1.53 3.88 10.86
C GLU A 128 -0.73 3.70 12.15
N LEU A 129 -0.57 4.75 12.96
CA LEU A 129 0.15 4.69 14.23
C LEU A 129 -0.50 3.74 15.26
N ILE A 130 -1.80 3.46 15.12
CA ILE A 130 -2.49 2.48 15.98
C ILE A 130 -2.13 1.05 15.56
N SER A 131 -2.05 0.79 14.26
CA SER A 131 -1.75 -0.54 13.74
C SER A 131 -0.26 -0.87 13.84
N SER A 132 0.61 0.15 13.80
CA SER A 132 2.06 -0.02 13.87
C SER A 132 2.70 1.23 14.47
N LYS A 133 3.42 1.08 15.60
CA LYS A 133 4.05 2.19 16.35
C LYS A 133 5.01 3.07 15.52
N SER A 134 5.35 2.66 14.33
CA SER A 134 6.24 3.36 13.39
C SER A 134 5.86 2.92 11.98
N ALA A 135 4.91 3.64 11.37
CA ALA A 135 4.49 3.39 10.00
C ALA A 135 5.12 4.42 9.06
N PRO A 136 5.81 4.02 7.98
CA PRO A 136 6.13 4.92 6.89
C PRO A 136 4.86 5.26 6.11
N ALA A 137 4.88 6.39 5.42
CA ALA A 137 3.70 6.87 4.71
C ALA A 137 3.58 6.33 3.27
N ASP A 138 4.42 5.40 2.85
CA ASP A 138 4.45 4.85 1.50
C ASP A 138 3.12 4.20 1.08
N ASN A 139 2.49 3.39 1.94
CA ASN A 139 1.16 2.83 1.69
C ASN A 139 0.07 3.92 1.67
N VAL A 140 0.09 4.85 2.62
CA VAL A 140 -0.87 5.96 2.71
C VAL A 140 -0.78 6.85 1.48
N ALA A 141 0.44 7.24 1.09
CA ALA A 141 0.67 8.06 -0.08
C ALA A 141 0.23 7.34 -1.36
N SER A 142 0.55 6.06 -1.51
CA SER A 142 0.12 5.24 -2.65
C SER A 142 -1.40 5.15 -2.75
N ALA A 143 -2.08 4.86 -1.65
CA ALA A 143 -3.54 4.80 -1.63
C ALA A 143 -4.19 6.16 -1.91
N LEU A 144 -3.58 7.25 -1.42
CA LEU A 144 -4.11 8.60 -1.61
C LEU A 144 -3.87 9.12 -3.03
N TYR A 145 -2.65 9.01 -3.55
CA TYR A 145 -2.27 9.64 -4.83
C TYR A 145 -2.46 8.74 -6.03
N GLY A 146 -2.34 7.43 -5.87
CA GLY A 146 -2.28 6.48 -6.98
C GLY A 146 -0.93 6.50 -7.68
N GLY A 147 -0.77 5.63 -8.68
CA GLY A 147 0.48 5.49 -9.41
C GLY A 147 1.63 5.02 -8.55
N LEU A 148 2.85 5.30 -8.99
CA LEU A 148 4.09 5.09 -8.24
C LEU A 148 4.48 6.40 -7.55
N VAL A 149 4.71 6.35 -6.25
CA VAL A 149 5.02 7.53 -5.44
C VAL A 149 6.33 7.37 -4.66
N LEU A 150 7.02 8.50 -4.50
CA LEU A 150 8.14 8.68 -3.58
C LEU A 150 7.69 9.55 -2.42
N VAL A 151 7.94 9.12 -1.20
CA VAL A 151 7.56 9.84 0.03
C VAL A 151 8.77 10.25 0.83
N ASN A 152 8.85 11.52 1.19
CA ASN A 152 9.79 12.00 2.20
C ASN A 152 9.09 12.05 3.57
N ASN A 153 9.33 11.03 4.41
CA ASN A 153 8.69 10.90 5.72
C ASN A 153 9.14 11.97 6.73
N PHE A 154 10.24 12.67 6.48
CA PHE A 154 10.84 13.63 7.41
C PHE A 154 10.46 15.08 7.10
N ASP A 155 9.79 15.33 5.97
CA ASP A 155 9.37 16.65 5.52
C ASP A 155 7.85 16.69 5.31
N ASN A 156 7.09 16.64 6.39
CA ASN A 156 5.63 16.65 6.39
C ASN A 156 5.00 15.63 5.43
N TYR A 157 5.62 14.48 5.25
CA TYR A 157 5.20 13.45 4.29
C TYR A 157 5.08 13.96 2.85
N ARG A 158 6.03 14.77 2.40
CA ARG A 158 6.02 15.28 1.02
C ARG A 158 6.04 14.13 0.02
N VAL A 159 5.06 14.11 -0.88
CA VAL A 159 4.89 13.09 -1.91
C VAL A 159 5.28 13.63 -3.27
N THR A 160 6.04 12.84 -4.01
CA THR A 160 6.36 13.07 -5.41
C THR A 160 5.80 11.92 -6.24
N ASN A 161 4.92 12.21 -7.20
CA ASN A 161 4.50 11.22 -8.17
C ASN A 161 5.65 10.96 -9.14
N LEU A 162 5.99 9.69 -9.32
CA LEU A 162 7.01 9.28 -10.28
C LEU A 162 6.36 8.95 -11.63
N PRO A 163 7.06 9.21 -12.73
CA PRO A 163 6.59 8.79 -14.04
C PRO A 163 6.46 7.27 -14.08
N THR A 164 5.40 6.79 -14.70
CA THR A 164 5.10 5.37 -14.74
C THR A 164 4.87 4.96 -16.20
N PRO A 165 5.73 4.14 -16.79
CA PRO A 165 5.51 3.62 -18.14
C PRO A 165 4.14 2.94 -18.28
N ASN A 166 3.42 3.22 -19.37
CA ASN A 166 2.06 2.72 -19.57
C ASN A 166 1.99 1.20 -19.77
N ASP A 167 3.09 0.58 -20.14
CA ASP A 167 3.23 -0.86 -20.36
C ASP A 167 3.87 -1.61 -19.18
N LEU A 168 4.04 -0.94 -18.03
CA LEU A 168 4.58 -1.53 -16.80
C LEU A 168 3.44 -2.01 -15.89
N TYR A 169 3.47 -3.30 -15.57
CA TYR A 169 2.47 -3.98 -14.75
C TYR A 169 3.10 -4.61 -13.52
N ALA A 170 2.29 -4.75 -12.47
CA ALA A 170 2.62 -5.53 -11.29
C ALA A 170 1.73 -6.77 -11.21
N VAL A 171 2.34 -7.92 -10.91
CA VAL A 171 1.68 -9.16 -10.53
C VAL A 171 1.91 -9.36 -9.05
N ILE A 172 0.84 -9.41 -8.26
CA ILE A 172 0.88 -9.51 -6.81
C ILE A 172 0.34 -10.88 -6.39
N HIS A 173 1.03 -11.57 -5.48
CA HIS A 173 0.58 -12.80 -4.85
C HIS A 173 0.52 -12.60 -3.35
N HIS A 174 -0.64 -12.90 -2.77
CA HIS A 174 -0.90 -12.84 -1.35
C HIS A 174 -1.19 -14.25 -0.82
N PRO A 175 -0.21 -14.96 -0.26
CA PRO A 175 -0.46 -16.17 0.52
C PRO A 175 -1.40 -15.86 1.67
N LEU A 176 -2.46 -16.67 1.87
CA LEU A 176 -3.50 -16.38 2.87
C LEU A 176 -3.01 -16.69 4.30
N LEU A 177 -1.84 -16.18 4.63
CA LEU A 177 -1.26 -16.12 5.96
C LEU A 177 -1.47 -14.74 6.55
N GLU A 178 -1.38 -14.62 7.86
CA GLU A 178 -1.42 -13.34 8.55
C GLU A 178 -0.04 -13.05 9.13
N MET A 179 0.51 -11.88 8.80
CA MET A 179 1.77 -11.38 9.36
C MET A 179 1.53 -10.02 9.99
N LYS A 180 1.87 -9.90 11.27
CA LYS A 180 1.77 -8.62 11.96
C LYS A 180 2.94 -7.71 11.58
N THR A 181 2.64 -6.54 11.07
CA THR A 181 3.65 -5.54 10.66
C THR A 181 4.61 -5.19 11.80
N SER A 182 4.12 -5.12 13.03
CA SER A 182 4.94 -4.85 14.22
C SER A 182 6.00 -5.92 14.48
N GLU A 183 5.67 -7.22 14.28
CA GLU A 183 6.60 -8.33 14.44
C GLU A 183 7.65 -8.34 13.33
N SER A 184 7.24 -8.10 12.08
CA SER A 184 8.17 -7.99 10.94
C SER A 184 9.17 -6.85 11.10
N ARG A 185 8.77 -5.73 11.72
CA ARG A 185 9.68 -4.60 11.99
C ARG A 185 10.65 -4.88 13.13
N PHE A 186 10.28 -5.68 14.10
CA PHE A 186 11.15 -6.00 15.22
C PHE A 186 12.45 -6.72 14.78
N ASN A 187 12.36 -7.52 13.73
CA ASN A 187 13.47 -8.31 13.19
C ASN A 187 14.38 -7.51 12.21
N LEU A 188 14.09 -6.23 11.98
CA LEU A 188 14.91 -5.41 11.09
C LEU A 188 16.23 -4.97 11.75
N PRO A 189 17.32 -4.82 10.95
CA PRO A 189 18.57 -4.35 11.46
C PRO A 189 18.44 -2.90 11.98
N LYS A 190 18.92 -2.66 13.20
CA LYS A 190 18.92 -1.32 13.82
C LYS A 190 20.03 -0.42 13.28
N LYS A 191 21.03 -1.00 12.62
CA LYS A 191 22.18 -0.30 12.03
C LYS A 191 22.53 -0.95 10.70
N VAL A 192 22.89 -0.15 9.74
CA VAL A 192 23.37 -0.59 8.42
C VAL A 192 24.72 0.09 8.17
N ASP A 193 25.67 -0.64 7.59
CA ASP A 193 26.98 -0.08 7.26
C ASP A 193 26.89 0.89 6.06
N LEU A 194 27.87 1.81 5.98
CA LEU A 194 27.88 2.84 4.93
C LEU A 194 28.00 2.26 3.52
N LYS A 195 28.65 1.12 3.35
CA LYS A 195 28.79 0.48 2.04
C LYS A 195 27.45 -0.04 1.55
N THR A 196 26.71 -0.77 2.38
CA THR A 196 25.35 -1.25 2.08
C THR A 196 24.39 -0.08 1.84
N THR A 197 24.48 0.98 2.66
CA THR A 197 23.69 2.21 2.46
C THR A 197 24.00 2.85 1.10
N SER A 198 25.27 2.94 0.71
CA SER A 198 25.71 3.48 -0.60
C SER A 198 25.14 2.67 -1.77
N TYR A 199 25.12 1.34 -1.67
CA TYR A 199 24.48 0.48 -2.69
C TYR A 199 22.99 0.75 -2.79
N GLN A 200 22.28 0.83 -1.66
CA GLN A 200 20.85 1.11 -1.68
C GLN A 200 20.53 2.48 -2.28
N LEU A 201 21.34 3.51 -1.97
CA LEU A 201 21.18 4.84 -2.56
C LEU A 201 21.40 4.83 -4.08
N SER A 202 22.39 4.06 -4.57
CA SER A 202 22.62 3.94 -6.01
C SER A 202 21.46 3.23 -6.70
N TYR A 203 20.91 2.15 -6.12
CA TYR A 203 19.77 1.45 -6.69
C TYR A 203 18.52 2.32 -6.79
N ILE A 204 18.18 3.09 -5.75
CA ILE A 204 17.02 3.97 -5.84
C ILE A 204 17.23 5.11 -6.87
N ALA A 205 18.42 5.68 -6.95
CA ALA A 205 18.75 6.71 -7.93
C ALA A 205 18.67 6.19 -9.37
N GLU A 206 19.25 5.00 -9.63
CA GLU A 206 19.19 4.32 -10.94
C GLU A 206 17.76 3.95 -11.30
N PHE A 207 16.96 3.46 -10.35
CA PHE A 207 15.56 3.12 -10.60
C PHE A 207 14.76 4.37 -11.00
N ILE A 208 14.87 5.47 -10.27
CA ILE A 208 14.18 6.73 -10.61
C ILE A 208 14.65 7.26 -11.99
N HIS A 209 15.95 7.20 -12.28
CA HIS A 209 16.47 7.57 -13.59
C HIS A 209 15.89 6.68 -14.70
N SER A 210 15.83 5.37 -14.48
CA SER A 210 15.32 4.42 -15.46
C SER A 210 13.81 4.59 -15.75
N LEU A 211 13.02 5.01 -14.77
CA LEU A 211 11.60 5.34 -14.97
C LEU A 211 11.44 6.53 -15.94
N ASN A 212 12.25 7.59 -15.78
CA ASN A 212 12.19 8.77 -16.64
C ASN A 212 12.60 8.49 -18.10
N ASN A 213 13.45 7.48 -18.32
CA ASN A 213 13.97 7.14 -19.64
C ASN A 213 13.36 5.85 -20.22
N GLU A 214 12.43 5.21 -19.50
CA GLU A 214 11.86 3.90 -19.84
C GLU A 214 12.94 2.82 -20.11
N ASP A 215 14.07 2.91 -19.37
CA ASP A 215 15.19 1.96 -19.47
C ASP A 215 14.92 0.72 -18.60
N TYR A 216 14.29 -0.29 -19.19
CA TYR A 216 13.92 -1.53 -18.49
C TYR A 216 15.12 -2.38 -18.08
N GLU A 217 16.25 -2.27 -18.77
CA GLU A 217 17.49 -2.98 -18.37
C GLU A 217 18.08 -2.38 -17.10
N LEU A 218 18.10 -1.06 -17.01
CA LEU A 218 18.52 -0.37 -15.79
C LEU A 218 17.53 -0.58 -14.65
N MET A 219 16.19 -0.57 -14.93
CA MET A 219 15.18 -0.94 -13.92
C MET A 219 15.46 -2.30 -13.32
N ARG A 220 15.73 -3.31 -14.16
CA ARG A 220 16.02 -4.68 -13.71
C ARG A 220 17.29 -4.76 -12.85
N LYS A 221 18.30 -3.97 -13.16
CA LYS A 221 19.55 -3.93 -12.40
C LYS A 221 19.40 -3.25 -11.04
N SER A 222 18.53 -2.25 -10.95
CA SER A 222 18.35 -1.37 -9.79
C SER A 222 17.23 -1.78 -8.83
N LEU A 223 16.27 -2.62 -9.26
CA LEU A 223 15.19 -3.13 -8.41
C LEU A 223 15.71 -4.23 -7.47
N LYS A 224 16.54 -3.84 -6.51
CA LYS A 224 17.16 -4.70 -5.50
C LYS A 224 17.00 -4.11 -4.12
N ASP A 225 16.84 -4.97 -3.12
CA ASP A 225 16.83 -4.60 -1.70
C ASP A 225 18.02 -5.27 -1.01
N CYS A 226 18.96 -4.48 -0.53
CA CYS A 226 20.09 -4.95 0.28
C CYS A 226 19.91 -4.62 1.78
N LEU A 227 18.77 -4.01 2.18
CA LEU A 227 18.52 -3.60 3.55
C LEU A 227 17.68 -4.61 4.34
N VAL A 228 16.56 -5.08 3.80
CA VAL A 228 15.54 -5.75 4.61
C VAL A 228 14.96 -7.05 4.01
N GLU A 229 15.00 -7.26 2.70
CA GLU A 229 14.41 -8.45 2.07
C GLU A 229 14.97 -9.74 2.70
N HIS A 230 16.28 -9.82 2.88
CA HIS A 230 16.96 -10.98 3.46
C HIS A 230 16.50 -11.33 4.89
N CYS A 231 15.98 -10.35 5.65
CA CYS A 231 15.46 -10.58 6.99
C CYS A 231 14.04 -11.14 7.01
N ARG A 232 13.33 -11.15 5.88
CA ARG A 232 11.91 -11.49 5.77
C ARG A 232 11.62 -12.73 4.93
N VAL A 233 12.53 -13.10 4.03
CA VAL A 233 12.29 -14.16 3.03
C VAL A 233 11.89 -15.50 3.65
N ASP A 234 12.49 -15.89 4.77
CA ASP A 234 12.26 -17.19 5.41
C ASP A 234 10.84 -17.35 5.97
N SER A 235 10.16 -16.25 6.22
CA SER A 235 8.78 -16.27 6.70
C SER A 235 7.72 -16.31 5.58
N ILE A 236 8.15 -16.24 4.31
CA ILE A 236 7.25 -16.18 3.16
C ILE A 236 7.31 -17.52 2.39
N PRO A 237 6.19 -18.23 2.29
CA PRO A 237 6.18 -19.54 1.62
C PRO A 237 6.50 -19.37 0.14
N LEU A 238 7.29 -20.30 -0.38
CA LEU A 238 7.67 -20.43 -1.80
C LEU A 238 8.47 -19.24 -2.36
N PHE A 239 8.94 -18.28 -1.52
CA PHE A 239 9.57 -17.05 -1.98
C PHE A 239 10.67 -17.31 -3.00
N ASN A 240 11.66 -18.15 -2.70
CA ASN A 240 12.80 -18.41 -3.57
C ASN A 240 12.38 -19.13 -4.87
N GLN A 241 11.43 -20.06 -4.80
CA GLN A 241 10.90 -20.77 -5.97
C GLN A 241 10.17 -19.80 -6.91
N VAL A 242 9.29 -18.96 -6.37
CA VAL A 242 8.54 -17.97 -7.15
C VAL A 242 9.47 -16.89 -7.70
N LYS A 243 10.46 -16.43 -6.93
CA LYS A 243 11.47 -15.46 -7.39
C LYS A 243 12.21 -15.99 -8.62
N LYS A 244 12.67 -17.25 -8.58
CA LYS A 244 13.34 -17.90 -9.71
C LYS A 244 12.45 -17.91 -10.95
N ILE A 245 11.22 -18.43 -10.84
CA ILE A 245 10.27 -18.50 -11.96
C ILE A 245 9.93 -17.12 -12.50
N SER A 246 9.75 -16.12 -11.62
CA SER A 246 9.47 -14.73 -12.03
C SER A 246 10.59 -14.17 -12.91
N LEU A 247 11.83 -14.33 -12.48
CA LEU A 247 12.99 -13.81 -13.22
C LEU A 247 13.22 -14.58 -14.56
N GLU A 248 13.00 -15.88 -14.58
CA GLU A 248 13.04 -16.71 -15.80
C GLU A 248 11.93 -16.31 -16.80
N ASN A 249 10.79 -15.81 -16.33
CA ASN A 249 9.69 -15.29 -17.16
C ASN A 249 9.82 -13.77 -17.44
N SER A 250 11.03 -13.25 -17.43
CA SER A 250 11.35 -11.86 -17.82
C SER A 250 10.75 -10.78 -16.91
N SER A 251 10.42 -11.09 -15.66
CA SER A 251 10.09 -10.01 -14.71
C SER A 251 11.34 -9.17 -14.41
N LEU A 252 11.12 -7.90 -14.13
CA LEU A 252 12.17 -6.96 -13.74
C LEU A 252 12.64 -7.22 -12.31
N CYS A 253 11.72 -7.65 -11.44
CA CYS A 253 11.99 -8.03 -10.06
C CYS A 253 10.95 -9.02 -9.53
N TYR A 254 11.26 -9.63 -8.39
CA TYR A 254 10.32 -10.24 -7.47
C TYR A 254 10.75 -9.88 -6.06
N SER A 255 9.86 -9.28 -5.28
CA SER A 255 10.17 -8.79 -3.94
C SER A 255 8.93 -8.80 -3.03
N ILE A 256 9.16 -8.49 -1.75
CA ILE A 256 8.14 -8.46 -0.71
C ILE A 256 7.39 -7.12 -0.73
N SER A 257 6.08 -7.14 -0.62
CA SER A 257 5.26 -5.96 -0.40
C SER A 257 5.16 -5.64 1.09
N GLY A 258 5.64 -4.49 1.49
CA GLY A 258 5.60 -4.04 2.88
C GLY A 258 6.30 -5.03 3.82
N SER A 259 5.56 -5.50 4.82
CA SER A 259 6.03 -6.52 5.77
C SER A 259 5.89 -7.96 5.25
N GLY A 260 5.27 -8.17 4.10
CA GLY A 260 4.76 -9.46 3.65
C GLY A 260 3.40 -9.81 4.30
N PRO A 261 2.83 -11.00 4.06
CA PRO A 261 3.37 -12.08 3.24
C PRO A 261 3.19 -11.87 1.71
N SER A 262 2.52 -10.81 1.28
CA SER A 262 2.36 -10.51 -0.13
C SER A 262 3.71 -10.21 -0.78
N CYS A 263 3.86 -10.71 -2.01
CA CYS A 263 5.00 -10.43 -2.88
C CYS A 263 4.50 -9.92 -4.23
N PHE A 264 5.37 -9.25 -4.94
CA PHE A 264 5.06 -8.71 -6.27
C PHE A 264 6.21 -8.88 -7.25
N SER A 265 5.85 -8.96 -8.53
CA SER A 265 6.77 -8.84 -9.67
C SER A 265 6.41 -7.59 -10.46
N LEU A 266 7.40 -6.86 -10.97
CA LEU A 266 7.19 -5.86 -12.01
C LEU A 266 7.56 -6.47 -13.36
N ILE A 267 6.74 -6.22 -14.38
CA ILE A 267 6.94 -6.81 -15.71
C ILE A 267 6.39 -5.89 -16.81
N LYS A 268 7.14 -5.80 -17.90
CA LYS A 268 6.72 -5.09 -19.09
C LYS A 268 5.68 -5.91 -19.87
N GLU A 269 4.68 -5.25 -20.43
CA GLU A 269 3.62 -5.78 -21.27
C GLU A 269 2.56 -6.64 -20.52
N LYS A 270 1.30 -6.27 -20.75
CA LYS A 270 0.16 -6.94 -20.10
C LYS A 270 0.08 -8.44 -20.37
N THR A 271 0.38 -8.86 -21.61
CA THR A 271 0.31 -10.28 -21.99
C THR A 271 1.34 -11.10 -21.21
N LYS A 272 2.58 -10.59 -21.08
CA LYS A 272 3.62 -11.24 -20.28
C LYS A 272 3.24 -11.28 -18.80
N ALA A 273 2.62 -10.21 -18.29
CA ALA A 273 2.13 -10.15 -16.92
C ALA A 273 1.04 -11.20 -16.63
N VAL A 274 0.10 -11.40 -17.55
CA VAL A 274 -0.92 -12.46 -17.44
C VAL A 274 -0.26 -13.86 -17.44
N ASN A 275 0.69 -14.10 -18.34
CA ASN A 275 1.39 -15.39 -18.41
C ASN A 275 2.19 -15.66 -17.12
N LEU A 276 2.91 -14.65 -16.62
CA LEU A 276 3.64 -14.75 -15.36
C LEU A 276 2.71 -15.07 -14.20
N LYS A 277 1.59 -14.32 -14.09
CA LYS A 277 0.58 -14.58 -13.07
C LYS A 277 0.13 -16.04 -13.08
N ASN A 278 -0.25 -16.56 -14.24
CA ASN A 278 -0.71 -17.94 -14.38
C ASN A 278 0.37 -18.96 -14.00
N SER A 279 1.63 -18.70 -14.36
CA SER A 279 2.76 -19.56 -13.98
C SER A 279 2.97 -19.62 -12.48
N ILE A 280 2.87 -18.47 -11.80
CA ILE A 280 3.02 -18.41 -10.34
C ILE A 280 1.79 -19.01 -9.65
N ASP A 281 0.56 -18.73 -10.12
CA ASP A 281 -0.68 -19.31 -9.59
C ASP A 281 -0.59 -20.85 -9.58
N LYS A 282 -0.04 -21.45 -10.65
CA LYS A 282 0.16 -22.90 -10.74
C LYS A 282 1.08 -23.43 -9.64
N ILE A 283 2.16 -22.73 -9.31
CA ILE A 283 3.08 -23.11 -8.23
C ILE A 283 2.34 -23.14 -6.88
N PHE A 284 1.54 -22.11 -6.59
CA PHE A 284 0.77 -22.04 -5.35
C PHE A 284 -0.27 -23.16 -5.25
N VAL A 285 -0.96 -23.46 -6.36
CA VAL A 285 -1.94 -24.56 -6.43
C VAL A 285 -1.27 -25.91 -6.19
N GLU A 286 -0.16 -26.21 -6.89
CA GLU A 286 0.61 -27.46 -6.76
C GLU A 286 1.16 -27.65 -5.34
N SER A 287 1.60 -26.54 -4.72
CA SER A 287 2.10 -26.52 -3.34
C SER A 287 1.00 -26.52 -2.28
N LYS A 288 -0.28 -26.49 -2.67
CA LYS A 288 -1.45 -26.46 -1.77
C LYS A 288 -1.44 -25.25 -0.82
N VAL A 289 -0.76 -24.17 -1.16
CA VAL A 289 -0.78 -22.91 -0.41
C VAL A 289 -1.96 -22.06 -0.87
N LYS A 290 -2.87 -21.74 0.02
CA LYS A 290 -3.99 -20.85 -0.31
C LYS A 290 -3.48 -19.44 -0.55
N PHE A 291 -3.96 -18.79 -1.62
CA PHE A 291 -3.50 -17.47 -2.02
C PHE A 291 -4.59 -16.67 -2.77
N ASN A 292 -4.38 -15.39 -2.85
CA ASN A 292 -5.03 -14.51 -3.85
C ASN A 292 -3.95 -13.95 -4.78
N SER A 293 -4.32 -13.67 -6.04
CA SER A 293 -3.40 -13.04 -6.99
C SER A 293 -4.08 -11.90 -7.74
N TYR A 294 -3.32 -10.85 -8.00
CA TYR A 294 -3.81 -9.63 -8.63
C TYR A 294 -2.87 -9.19 -9.74
N LEU A 295 -3.43 -8.52 -10.75
CA LEU A 295 -2.70 -7.91 -11.84
C LEU A 295 -3.14 -6.45 -11.95
N THR A 296 -2.18 -5.52 -11.94
CA THR A 296 -2.47 -4.09 -11.95
C THR A 296 -1.45 -3.34 -12.83
N PRO A 297 -1.86 -2.32 -13.60
CA PRO A 297 -0.90 -1.36 -14.14
C PRO A 297 -0.34 -0.50 -13.01
N LEU A 298 0.91 -0.06 -13.12
CA LEU A 298 1.49 0.84 -12.13
C LEU A 298 0.85 2.23 -12.13
N SER A 299 0.21 2.63 -13.21
CA SER A 299 -0.53 3.89 -13.35
C SER A 299 -1.94 3.88 -12.71
N SER A 300 -2.18 2.99 -11.75
CA SER A 300 -3.48 2.83 -11.08
C SER A 300 -3.92 4.09 -10.33
N PRO A 301 -5.21 4.47 -10.35
CA PRO A 301 -5.69 5.64 -9.63
C PRO A 301 -5.60 5.45 -8.11
N GLY A 302 -5.44 6.56 -7.38
CA GLY A 302 -5.60 6.61 -5.93
C GLY A 302 -7.07 6.61 -5.51
N VAL A 303 -7.29 6.98 -4.23
CA VAL A 303 -8.64 7.10 -3.70
C VAL A 303 -9.49 8.06 -4.53
N HIS A 304 -10.72 7.65 -4.82
CA HIS A 304 -11.66 8.44 -5.63
C HIS A 304 -13.10 8.15 -5.23
N GLU A 305 -13.97 9.11 -5.51
CA GLU A 305 -15.41 8.98 -5.29
C GLU A 305 -16.01 7.98 -6.29
N ILE A 306 -16.93 7.17 -5.80
CA ILE A 306 -17.72 6.23 -6.59
C ILE A 306 -19.21 6.46 -6.37
N LYS A 307 -20.03 6.08 -7.34
CA LYS A 307 -21.49 6.22 -7.30
C LYS A 307 -22.18 5.16 -6.43
#